data_84338882d7ceefef87e8dad62ac88ef2
#
_entry.id   84338882d7ceefef87e8dad62ac88ef2
#
_cell.length_a   1.000
_cell.length_b   1.000
_cell.length_c   1.000
_cell.angle_alpha   90.00
_cell.angle_beta   90.00
_cell.angle_gamma   90.00
#
_symmetry.space_group_name_H-M   'P 1'
#
loop_
_entity.id
_entity.type
_entity.pdbx_description
1 polymer ?
#
loop_
_entity_poly.entity_id
_entity_poly.type
_entity_poly.pdbx_seq_one_letter_code
_entity_poly.pdbx_strand_id
1 'polypeptide(L)'
;MKYVIVLGAAQYDGRPSRILRGRVRFAAEYAAAHDLPIITVGGKLPGDRFTEAGVAKRMLDDDPLNVTALEEGLDTRSELIAAREKLGVTEAVIITDPLHRLRTFLIARQEG
;
A
#
# COMPACT_ATOMS: atom_id res chain seq x y z
N MET A 1 1.84 -9.46 -13.09
CA MET A 1 2.05 -9.96 -11.73
C MET A 1 1.06 -9.33 -10.77
N LYS A 2 0.52 -10.10 -9.87
CA LYS A 2 -0.53 -9.62 -8.96
C LYS A 2 0.06 -9.26 -7.61
N TYR A 3 -0.36 -8.12 -7.09
CA TYR A 3 0.11 -7.62 -5.81
C TYR A 3 -1.06 -7.22 -4.92
N VAL A 4 -0.80 -7.16 -3.63
CA VAL A 4 -1.73 -6.51 -2.69
C VAL A 4 -1.17 -5.11 -2.47
N ILE A 5 -1.95 -4.07 -2.75
CA ILE A 5 -1.54 -2.68 -2.57
C ILE A 5 -2.28 -2.10 -1.37
N VAL A 6 -1.52 -1.60 -0.39
CA VAL A 6 -2.08 -0.91 0.75
C VAL A 6 -2.01 0.58 0.45
N LEU A 7 -3.16 1.22 0.26
CA LEU A 7 -3.21 2.65 0.02
C LEU A 7 -2.86 3.41 1.29
N GLY A 8 -2.13 4.49 1.14
CA GLY A 8 -1.70 5.30 2.26
C GLY A 8 -2.85 5.92 3.04
N ALA A 9 -2.61 6.19 4.30
CA ALA A 9 -3.52 6.89 5.17
C ALA A 9 -2.68 7.58 6.23
N ALA A 10 -3.30 8.45 7.02
CA ALA A 10 -2.57 9.30 7.95
C ALA A 10 -1.65 8.54 8.90
N GLN A 11 -0.54 9.18 9.20
CA GLN A 11 0.38 8.73 10.23
C GLN A 11 0.80 9.96 11.02
N TYR A 12 1.25 9.77 12.25
CA TYR A 12 1.57 10.86 13.15
C TYR A 12 2.97 10.63 13.72
N ASP A 13 3.96 11.24 13.08
CA ASP A 13 5.36 11.15 13.47
C ASP A 13 5.82 9.68 13.60
N GLY A 14 5.47 8.88 12.61
CA GLY A 14 5.85 7.47 12.53
C GLY A 14 4.86 6.51 13.14
N ARG A 15 3.77 6.99 13.72
CA ARG A 15 2.72 6.13 14.28
C ARG A 15 1.54 6.07 13.32
N PRO A 16 1.08 4.88 12.93
CA PRO A 16 -0.03 4.78 11.99
C PRO A 16 -1.33 5.20 12.63
N SER A 17 -2.21 5.83 11.82
CA SER A 17 -3.58 6.07 12.25
C SER A 17 -4.31 4.74 12.37
N ARG A 18 -5.50 4.79 12.99
CA ARG A 18 -6.32 3.58 13.10
C ARG A 18 -6.69 3.05 11.70
N ILE A 19 -6.95 3.94 10.75
CA ILE A 19 -7.29 3.54 9.38
C ILE A 19 -6.12 2.84 8.72
N LEU A 20 -4.91 3.40 8.80
CA LEU A 20 -3.74 2.79 8.21
C LEU A 20 -3.45 1.43 8.86
N ARG A 21 -3.57 1.36 10.18
CA ARG A 21 -3.34 0.12 10.91
C ARG A 21 -4.31 -0.97 10.46
N GLY A 22 -5.59 -0.63 10.27
CA GLY A 22 -6.58 -1.59 9.81
C GLY A 22 -6.30 -2.09 8.40
N ARG A 23 -5.90 -1.17 7.50
CA ARG A 23 -5.54 -1.55 6.15
C ARG A 23 -4.36 -2.51 6.13
N VAL A 24 -3.32 -2.21 6.90
CA VAL A 24 -2.11 -3.02 6.93
C VAL A 24 -2.41 -4.41 7.48
N ARG A 25 -3.20 -4.50 8.55
CA ARG A 25 -3.53 -5.79 9.14
C ARG A 25 -4.32 -6.67 8.17
N PHE A 26 -5.31 -6.09 7.50
CA PHE A 26 -6.09 -6.88 6.56
C PHE A 26 -5.25 -7.28 5.36
N ALA A 27 -4.38 -6.39 4.88
CA ALA A 27 -3.49 -6.69 3.77
C ALA A 27 -2.56 -7.84 4.11
N ALA A 28 -2.01 -7.86 5.32
CA ALA A 28 -1.10 -8.92 5.74
C ALA A 28 -1.82 -10.27 5.74
N GLU A 29 -3.05 -10.31 6.27
CA GLU A 29 -3.82 -11.54 6.31
C GLU A 29 -4.18 -12.01 4.90
N TYR A 30 -4.61 -11.09 4.05
CA TYR A 30 -4.98 -11.43 2.68
C TYR A 30 -3.79 -11.93 1.88
N ALA A 31 -2.66 -11.21 1.97
CA ALA A 31 -1.46 -11.57 1.23
C ALA A 31 -0.91 -12.91 1.67
N ALA A 32 -0.94 -13.20 2.97
CA ALA A 32 -0.48 -14.49 3.47
C ALA A 32 -1.38 -15.63 2.98
N ALA A 33 -2.70 -15.41 2.98
CA ALA A 33 -3.65 -16.44 2.55
C ALA A 33 -3.55 -16.73 1.06
N HIS A 34 -3.12 -15.76 0.25
CA HIS A 34 -3.05 -15.90 -1.21
C HIS A 34 -1.64 -15.92 -1.76
N ASP A 35 -0.64 -15.89 -0.87
CA ASP A 35 0.78 -15.92 -1.25
C ASP A 35 1.12 -14.81 -2.24
N LEU A 36 0.77 -13.58 -1.91
CA LEU A 36 1.00 -12.43 -2.76
C LEU A 36 1.96 -11.45 -2.09
N PRO A 37 2.78 -10.74 -2.90
CA PRO A 37 3.62 -9.68 -2.35
C PRO A 37 2.78 -8.44 -2.05
N ILE A 38 3.27 -7.61 -1.15
CA ILE A 38 2.58 -6.40 -0.72
C ILE A 38 3.37 -5.18 -1.18
N ILE A 39 2.66 -4.17 -1.66
CA ILE A 39 3.21 -2.86 -1.92
C ILE A 39 2.48 -1.89 -1.01
N THR A 40 3.23 -1.13 -0.20
CA THR A 40 2.66 -0.04 0.56
C THR A 40 2.96 1.24 -0.20
N VAL A 41 1.98 2.12 -0.35
CA VAL A 41 2.15 3.35 -1.12
C VAL A 41 1.75 4.56 -0.29
N GLY A 42 2.33 5.71 -0.60
CA GLY A 42 1.98 6.96 0.04
C GLY A 42 3.19 7.78 0.40
N GLY A 43 3.13 9.07 0.11
CA GLY A 43 4.17 10.02 0.44
C GLY A 43 3.97 10.63 1.82
N LYS A 44 4.44 11.84 1.98
CA LYS A 44 4.30 12.58 3.24
C LYS A 44 3.88 14.01 2.95
N LEU A 45 3.27 14.64 3.94
CA LEU A 45 2.95 16.05 3.85
C LEU A 45 4.19 16.87 4.16
N PRO A 46 4.26 18.13 3.70
CA PRO A 46 5.38 18.99 4.02
C PRO A 46 5.58 19.07 5.54
N GLY A 47 6.82 18.94 5.97
CA GLY A 47 7.15 18.98 7.37
C GLY A 47 7.16 17.62 8.08
N ASP A 48 6.57 16.59 7.47
CA ASP A 48 6.59 15.27 8.07
C ASP A 48 7.96 14.62 7.87
N ARG A 49 8.36 13.80 8.83
CA ARG A 49 9.61 13.06 8.74
C ARG A 49 9.41 11.66 8.19
N PHE A 50 8.19 11.17 8.14
CA PHE A 50 7.89 9.81 7.73
C PHE A 50 6.88 9.80 6.61
N THR A 51 7.03 8.85 5.67
CA THR A 51 6.03 8.65 4.62
C THR A 51 4.99 7.64 5.10
N GLU A 52 3.79 7.72 4.52
CA GLU A 52 2.74 6.76 4.85
C GLU A 52 3.17 5.34 4.46
N ALA A 53 3.81 5.20 3.29
CA ALA A 53 4.29 3.90 2.82
C ALA A 53 5.34 3.32 3.76
N GLY A 54 6.26 4.16 4.25
CA GLY A 54 7.32 3.71 5.15
C GLY A 54 6.78 3.26 6.49
N VAL A 55 5.78 3.99 7.03
CA VAL A 55 5.16 3.62 8.29
C VAL A 55 4.41 2.29 8.14
N ALA A 56 3.68 2.12 7.03
CA ALA A 56 2.96 0.87 6.78
C ALA A 56 3.92 -0.31 6.64
N LYS A 57 5.03 -0.12 5.93
CA LYS A 57 6.00 -1.21 5.76
C LYS A 57 6.63 -1.58 7.09
N ARG A 58 6.91 -0.60 7.95
CA ARG A 58 7.54 -0.87 9.25
C ARG A 58 6.64 -1.75 10.12
N MET A 59 5.33 -1.62 10.00
CA MET A 59 4.42 -2.48 10.74
C MET A 59 4.56 -3.94 10.35
N LEU A 60 5.11 -4.21 9.16
CA LEU A 60 5.24 -5.56 8.61
C LEU A 60 6.68 -6.08 8.63
N ASP A 61 7.61 -5.37 9.28
CA ASP A 61 9.02 -5.73 9.25
C ASP A 61 9.32 -7.12 9.84
N ASP A 62 8.53 -7.57 10.81
CA ASP A 62 8.75 -8.88 11.40
C ASP A 62 7.96 -9.97 10.67
N ASP A 63 7.31 -9.61 9.57
CA ASP A 63 6.46 -10.54 8.86
C ASP A 63 7.26 -11.13 7.70
N PRO A 64 7.13 -12.43 7.42
CA PRO A 64 7.87 -13.04 6.32
C PRO A 64 7.37 -12.64 4.93
N LEU A 65 6.39 -11.75 4.85
CA LEU A 65 5.83 -11.33 3.58
C LEU A 65 6.81 -10.44 2.81
N ASN A 66 6.73 -10.52 1.48
CA ASN A 66 7.54 -9.65 0.63
C ASN A 66 6.85 -8.29 0.53
N VAL A 67 7.44 -7.28 1.14
CA VAL A 67 6.84 -5.93 1.22
C VAL A 67 7.77 -4.91 0.60
N THR A 68 7.23 -4.10 -0.31
CA THR A 68 7.95 -2.99 -0.93
C THR A 68 7.21 -1.69 -0.64
N ALA A 69 7.92 -0.67 -0.19
CA ALA A 69 7.32 0.63 0.06
C ALA A 69 7.60 1.58 -1.11
N LEU A 70 6.56 2.21 -1.64
CA LEU A 70 6.69 3.28 -2.62
C LEU A 70 6.32 4.58 -1.92
N GLU A 71 7.32 5.35 -1.58
CA GLU A 71 7.16 6.52 -0.73
C GLU A 71 6.80 7.77 -1.50
N GLU A 72 5.81 7.68 -2.37
CA GLU A 72 5.36 8.81 -3.16
C GLU A 72 3.86 8.73 -3.39
N GLY A 73 3.29 9.83 -3.84
CA GLY A 73 1.86 9.91 -4.08
C GLY A 73 1.12 10.48 -2.87
N LEU A 74 0.20 11.39 -3.13
CA LEU A 74 -0.60 12.00 -2.08
C LEU A 74 -2.08 11.66 -2.22
N ASP A 75 -2.45 10.96 -3.30
CA ASP A 75 -3.82 10.50 -3.49
C ASP A 75 -3.80 9.14 -4.18
N THR A 76 -4.95 8.50 -4.23
CA THR A 76 -5.07 7.14 -4.76
C THR A 76 -4.56 7.04 -6.18
N ARG A 77 -4.89 8.00 -7.03
CA ARG A 77 -4.50 7.94 -8.43
C ARG A 77 -2.99 7.96 -8.60
N SER A 78 -2.30 8.91 -7.95
CA SER A 78 -0.86 9.02 -8.08
C SER A 78 -0.16 7.82 -7.45
N GLU A 79 -0.71 7.26 -6.38
CA GLU A 79 -0.15 6.07 -5.75
C GLU A 79 -0.23 4.86 -6.70
N LEU A 80 -1.36 4.69 -7.39
CA LEU A 80 -1.51 3.58 -8.33
C LEU A 80 -0.65 3.76 -9.57
N ILE A 81 -0.50 4.99 -10.05
CA ILE A 81 0.37 5.27 -11.18
C ILE A 81 1.82 4.95 -10.81
N ALA A 82 2.25 5.31 -9.61
CA ALA A 82 3.59 5.00 -9.14
C ALA A 82 3.82 3.49 -9.10
N ALA A 83 2.85 2.72 -8.61
CA ALA A 83 2.98 1.27 -8.56
C ALA A 83 3.15 0.69 -9.97
N ARG A 84 2.35 1.16 -10.92
CA ARG A 84 2.46 0.68 -12.28
C ARG A 84 3.80 1.02 -12.91
N GLU A 85 4.23 2.27 -12.78
CA GLU A 85 5.43 2.74 -13.47
C GLU A 85 6.72 2.30 -12.83
N LYS A 86 6.74 2.20 -11.50
CA LYS A 86 7.98 1.87 -10.81
C LYS A 86 8.16 0.37 -10.60
N LEU A 87 7.09 -0.38 -10.42
CA LEU A 87 7.18 -1.80 -10.10
C LEU A 87 6.55 -2.71 -11.14
N GLY A 88 6.00 -2.15 -12.22
CA GLY A 88 5.43 -2.96 -13.30
C GLY A 88 4.21 -3.75 -12.89
N VAL A 89 3.41 -3.21 -11.98
CA VAL A 89 2.21 -3.90 -11.51
C VAL A 89 1.18 -3.97 -12.62
N THR A 90 0.69 -5.16 -12.94
CA THR A 90 -0.34 -5.34 -13.97
C THR A 90 -1.71 -5.64 -13.38
N GLU A 91 -1.75 -6.21 -12.17
CA GLU A 91 -2.99 -6.51 -11.51
C GLU A 91 -2.79 -6.33 -10.02
N ALA A 92 -3.77 -5.81 -9.33
CA ALA A 92 -3.65 -5.58 -7.90
C ALA A 92 -4.97 -5.75 -7.17
N VAL A 93 -4.87 -6.27 -5.94
CA VAL A 93 -5.97 -6.22 -4.99
C VAL A 93 -5.68 -5.00 -4.12
N ILE A 94 -6.58 -4.03 -4.12
CA ILE A 94 -6.35 -2.76 -3.45
C ILE A 94 -7.13 -2.72 -2.15
N ILE A 95 -6.41 -2.48 -1.07
CA ILE A 95 -7.00 -2.37 0.26
C ILE A 95 -7.32 -0.90 0.50
N THR A 96 -8.60 -0.58 0.56
CA THR A 96 -9.06 0.80 0.56
C THR A 96 -9.65 1.28 1.87
N ASP A 97 -10.01 0.39 2.78
CA ASP A 97 -10.56 0.85 4.04
C ASP A 97 -10.41 -0.21 5.13
N PRO A 98 -10.46 0.22 6.41
CA PRO A 98 -10.22 -0.67 7.53
C PRO A 98 -11.36 -1.66 7.80
N LEU A 99 -12.46 -1.54 7.08
CA LEU A 99 -13.57 -2.48 7.20
C LEU A 99 -13.41 -3.62 6.21
N HIS A 100 -12.20 -3.78 5.69
CA HIS A 100 -11.80 -4.93 4.86
C HIS A 100 -12.42 -4.92 3.47
N ARG A 101 -12.67 -3.75 2.93
CA ARG A 101 -13.07 -3.65 1.55
C ARG A 101 -11.86 -3.73 0.66
N LEU A 102 -11.99 -4.43 -0.45
CA LEU A 102 -10.90 -4.53 -1.40
C LEU A 102 -11.44 -4.51 -2.82
N ARG A 103 -10.57 -4.16 -3.77
CA ARG A 103 -10.92 -4.14 -5.17
C ARG A 103 -9.77 -4.70 -5.97
N THR A 104 -10.07 -5.31 -7.10
CA THR A 104 -9.05 -5.80 -8.01
C THR A 104 -9.05 -4.95 -9.26
N PHE A 105 -7.87 -4.48 -9.64
CA PHE A 105 -7.69 -3.65 -10.83
C PHE A 105 -6.64 -4.24 -11.75
N LEU A 106 -6.83 -4.02 -13.06
CA LEU A 106 -5.81 -4.31 -14.06
C LEU A 106 -5.15 -2.98 -14.39
N ILE A 107 -4.06 -2.68 -13.73
CA ILE A 107 -3.44 -1.37 -13.81
C ILE A 107 -2.73 -1.12 -15.13
N ALA A 108 -2.03 -2.12 -15.66
CA ALA A 108 -1.25 -1.94 -16.86
C ALA A 108 -2.08 -1.60 -18.08
N ARG A 109 -3.36 -1.92 -18.06
CA ARG A 109 -4.21 -1.67 -19.21
C ARG A 109 -4.68 -0.24 -19.29
N GLN A 110 -4.34 0.53 -18.32
CA GLN A 110 -4.79 1.90 -18.27
C GLN A 110 -3.85 2.88 -18.89
N GLU A 111 -2.81 2.37 -19.57
CA GLU A 111 -1.87 3.22 -20.14
C GLU A 111 -2.39 3.98 -21.20
N GLY A 112 -3.37 3.54 -21.71
CA GLY A 112 -3.99 4.28 -22.77
C GLY A 112 -4.33 5.67 -22.30
#